data_dceb586b9aafc4af61f374eed7089a44
#
_entry.id   dceb586b9aafc4af61f374eed7089a44
#
_cell.length_a   1.000
_cell.length_b   1.000
_cell.length_c   1.000
_cell.angle_alpha   90.00
_cell.angle_beta   90.00
_cell.angle_gamma   90.00
#
_symmetry.space_group_name_H-M   'P 1'
#
loop_
_entity.id
_entity.type
_entity.pdbx_description
1 polymer ?
#
loop_
_entity_poly.entity_id
_entity_poly.type
_entity_poly.pdbx_seq_one_letter_code
_entity_poly.pdbx_strand_id
1 'polypeptide(L)'
;MWFACCMESIPAQPRTVLFIAIGAIGGLLSGVFGAGGGIVLVPLLVTLAGFDQRRAAATSLLAIVPTAIAGSITYIVHGQIDWFAAAAMTVGSIVGSVIGGRLLVRIPLPWLRWLFIALLVGVAVRMAFVVPVRGEPLAPSVPVVLAYVAIGLVMGLAAGLFGIGGGAIAVPALVGIMGISDLIAKGTSLLVMAPTSLAGTITHARNGYVDWRAGAVVGASATIAGIGGALIAFAIPPRLSSVLFAILLLAMAVQLAVRAIRK
;
A
#
# COMPACT_ATOMS: atom_id res chain seq x y z
N MET A 1 39.95 -20.03 24.01
CA MET A 1 39.87 -21.03 22.95
C MET A 1 38.72 -21.95 23.33
N TRP A 2 37.72 -22.16 22.48
CA TRP A 2 36.41 -22.82 22.71
C TRP A 2 35.26 -21.89 23.07
N PHE A 3 34.81 -21.06 22.11
CA PHE A 3 33.42 -20.57 21.98
C PHE A 3 33.18 -20.06 20.56
N ALA A 4 33.53 -20.87 19.58
CA ALA A 4 33.26 -20.59 18.18
C ALA A 4 32.76 -21.87 17.51
N CYS A 5 31.58 -22.34 17.89
CA CYS A 5 30.89 -23.35 17.09
C CYS A 5 29.45 -23.48 17.58
N CYS A 6 28.54 -22.79 16.99
CA CYS A 6 27.11 -23.06 16.83
C CYS A 6 26.38 -21.81 16.33
N MET A 7 26.93 -21.23 15.25
CA MET A 7 26.07 -20.43 14.39
C MET A 7 25.57 -21.36 13.29
N GLU A 8 24.58 -22.16 13.64
CA GLU A 8 23.84 -22.99 12.72
C GLU A 8 23.30 -22.10 11.59
N SER A 9 23.89 -22.24 10.42
CA SER A 9 23.46 -21.62 9.19
C SER A 9 22.05 -22.13 8.85
N ILE A 10 21.03 -21.37 9.23
CA ILE A 10 19.68 -21.58 8.74
C ILE A 10 19.73 -21.53 7.21
N PRO A 11 19.32 -22.57 6.49
CA PRO A 11 19.45 -22.64 5.04
C PRO A 11 18.71 -21.47 4.37
N ALA A 12 19.39 -20.82 3.43
CA ALA A 12 18.90 -19.60 2.75
C ALA A 12 17.65 -19.82 1.89
N GLN A 13 17.25 -21.05 1.62
CA GLN A 13 16.09 -21.41 0.79
C GLN A 13 14.70 -21.12 1.40
N PRO A 14 14.43 -21.32 2.70
CA PRO A 14 13.08 -21.09 3.22
C PRO A 14 12.66 -19.60 3.20
N ARG A 15 13.60 -18.65 3.23
CA ARG A 15 13.29 -17.23 3.20
C ARG A 15 12.82 -16.73 1.83
N THR A 16 13.35 -17.27 0.74
CA THR A 16 12.93 -16.85 -0.62
C THR A 16 11.51 -17.31 -0.93
N VAL A 17 11.17 -18.55 -0.59
CA VAL A 17 9.80 -19.08 -0.74
C VAL A 17 8.79 -18.25 0.08
N LEU A 18 9.17 -17.87 1.30
CA LEU A 18 8.36 -17.01 2.14
C LEU A 18 8.11 -15.65 1.48
N PHE A 19 9.14 -15.02 0.91
CA PHE A 19 9.00 -13.73 0.20
C PHE A 19 8.13 -13.85 -1.04
N ILE A 20 8.22 -14.94 -1.79
CA ILE A 20 7.34 -15.23 -2.94
C ILE A 20 5.89 -15.36 -2.47
N ALA A 21 5.63 -16.10 -1.40
CA ALA A 21 4.28 -16.27 -0.86
C ALA A 21 3.70 -14.93 -0.35
N ILE A 22 4.50 -14.15 0.39
CA ILE A 22 4.10 -12.80 0.86
C ILE A 22 3.78 -11.91 -0.33
N GLY A 23 4.63 -11.90 -1.37
CA GLY A 23 4.41 -11.10 -2.56
C GLY A 23 3.17 -11.54 -3.34
N ALA A 24 2.95 -12.83 -3.53
CA ALA A 24 1.78 -13.37 -4.22
C ALA A 24 0.47 -12.97 -3.52
N ILE A 25 0.38 -13.15 -2.20
CA ILE A 25 -0.79 -12.75 -1.41
C ILE A 25 -0.98 -11.23 -1.46
N GLY A 26 0.08 -10.47 -1.17
CA GLY A 26 0.02 -9.00 -1.17
C GLY A 26 -0.30 -8.41 -2.53
N GLY A 27 0.26 -8.96 -3.61
CA GLY A 27 0.01 -8.55 -4.97
C GLY A 27 -1.43 -8.83 -5.43
N LEU A 28 -1.92 -10.03 -5.18
CA LEU A 28 -3.30 -10.40 -5.52
C LEU A 28 -4.30 -9.46 -4.84
N LEU A 29 -4.15 -9.23 -3.54
CA LEU A 29 -5.00 -8.32 -2.79
C LEU A 29 -4.79 -6.85 -3.22
N SER A 30 -3.58 -6.48 -3.63
CA SER A 30 -3.29 -5.17 -4.22
C SER A 30 -4.10 -4.91 -5.47
N GLY A 31 -4.13 -5.87 -6.40
CA GLY A 31 -4.87 -5.78 -7.65
C GLY A 31 -6.38 -5.71 -7.41
N VAL A 32 -6.92 -6.57 -6.54
CA VAL A 32 -8.36 -6.62 -6.24
C VAL A 32 -8.87 -5.32 -5.62
N PHE A 33 -8.13 -4.75 -4.67
CA PHE A 33 -8.60 -3.59 -3.91
C PHE A 33 -8.02 -2.25 -4.36
N GLY A 34 -7.07 -2.24 -5.30
CA GLY A 34 -6.41 -1.01 -5.72
C GLY A 34 -5.59 -0.34 -4.61
N ALA A 35 -5.28 -1.09 -3.54
CA ALA A 35 -4.68 -0.56 -2.32
C ALA A 35 -3.15 -0.68 -2.26
N GLY A 36 -2.52 -1.19 -3.33
CA GLY A 36 -1.07 -1.26 -3.48
C GLY A 36 -0.36 -2.33 -2.65
N GLY A 37 -1.10 -3.25 -2.06
CA GLY A 37 -0.53 -4.40 -1.34
C GLY A 37 0.22 -4.09 -0.05
N GLY A 38 0.71 -2.88 0.16
CA GLY A 38 1.50 -2.52 1.34
C GLY A 38 0.77 -2.75 2.67
N ILE A 39 -0.56 -2.62 2.67
CA ILE A 39 -1.41 -2.93 3.82
C ILE A 39 -1.23 -4.38 4.27
N VAL A 40 -1.01 -5.28 3.34
CA VAL A 40 -0.81 -6.71 3.58
C VAL A 40 0.68 -7.03 3.68
N LEU A 41 1.51 -6.45 2.79
CA LEU A 41 2.95 -6.70 2.74
C LEU A 41 3.64 -6.29 4.05
N VAL A 42 3.33 -5.10 4.59
CA VAL A 42 3.97 -4.62 5.82
C VAL A 42 3.67 -5.54 7.02
N PRO A 43 2.41 -5.86 7.36
CA PRO A 43 2.13 -6.82 8.42
C PRO A 43 2.78 -8.20 8.20
N LEU A 44 2.75 -8.73 6.97
CA LEU A 44 3.34 -10.02 6.68
C LEU A 44 4.88 -10.01 6.79
N LEU A 45 5.55 -8.96 6.31
CA LEU A 45 7.00 -8.79 6.48
C LEU A 45 7.37 -8.66 7.96
N VAL A 46 6.57 -7.93 8.75
CA VAL A 46 6.79 -7.80 10.18
C VAL A 46 6.55 -9.14 10.90
N THR A 47 5.46 -9.85 10.59
CA THR A 47 5.04 -11.05 11.34
C THR A 47 5.77 -12.32 10.90
N LEU A 48 5.93 -12.54 9.62
CA LEU A 48 6.50 -13.77 9.06
C LEU A 48 8.00 -13.65 8.77
N ALA A 49 8.44 -12.53 8.22
CA ALA A 49 9.85 -12.32 7.91
C ALA A 49 10.67 -11.73 9.07
N GLY A 50 10.02 -11.30 10.16
CA GLY A 50 10.69 -10.77 11.35
C GLY A 50 11.27 -9.37 11.17
N PHE A 51 10.87 -8.63 10.16
CA PHE A 51 11.32 -7.25 9.95
C PHE A 51 10.79 -6.33 11.05
N ASP A 52 11.56 -5.29 11.38
CA ASP A 52 11.00 -4.17 12.12
C ASP A 52 10.06 -3.34 11.24
N GLN A 53 9.24 -2.48 11.85
CA GLN A 53 8.23 -1.70 11.14
C GLN A 53 8.84 -0.77 10.07
N ARG A 54 10.02 -0.18 10.33
CA ARG A 54 10.68 0.74 9.39
C ARG A 54 11.21 0.01 8.17
N ARG A 55 11.90 -1.12 8.39
CA ARG A 55 12.43 -1.96 7.32
C ARG A 55 11.31 -2.57 6.49
N ALA A 56 10.22 -3.03 7.12
CA ALA A 56 9.05 -3.55 6.43
C ALA A 56 8.39 -2.47 5.56
N ALA A 57 8.19 -1.25 6.10
CA ALA A 57 7.63 -0.13 5.36
C ALA A 57 8.50 0.28 4.16
N ALA A 58 9.81 0.38 4.35
CA ALA A 58 10.74 0.73 3.29
C ALA A 58 10.79 -0.33 2.18
N THR A 59 10.85 -1.61 2.56
CA THR A 59 10.94 -2.74 1.61
C THR A 59 9.63 -2.96 0.85
N SER A 60 8.48 -2.73 1.49
CA SER A 60 7.19 -2.84 0.82
C SER A 60 7.00 -1.78 -0.25
N LEU A 61 7.46 -0.53 -0.04
CA LEU A 61 7.40 0.51 -1.07
C LEU A 61 8.17 0.12 -2.33
N LEU A 62 9.35 -0.49 -2.19
CA LEU A 62 10.10 -1.02 -3.33
C LEU A 62 9.29 -2.07 -4.09
N ALA A 63 8.64 -3.00 -3.37
CA ALA A 63 7.81 -4.04 -3.97
C ALA A 63 6.54 -3.48 -4.66
N ILE A 64 6.00 -2.39 -4.14
CA ILE A 64 4.79 -1.74 -4.68
C ILE A 64 5.07 -1.08 -6.04
N VAL A 65 6.25 -0.53 -6.30
CA VAL A 65 6.55 0.16 -7.56
C VAL A 65 6.19 -0.69 -8.79
N PRO A 66 6.78 -1.88 -9.00
CA PRO A 66 6.45 -2.69 -10.16
C PRO A 66 5.00 -3.21 -10.13
N THR A 67 4.46 -3.52 -8.94
CA THR A 67 3.07 -3.99 -8.77
C THR A 67 2.05 -2.92 -9.16
N ALA A 68 2.31 -1.66 -8.76
CA ALA A 68 1.45 -0.53 -9.07
C ALA A 68 1.47 -0.21 -10.58
N ILE A 69 2.64 -0.29 -11.22
CA ILE A 69 2.77 -0.10 -12.67
C ILE A 69 1.97 -1.19 -13.42
N ALA A 70 2.17 -2.45 -13.10
CA ALA A 70 1.47 -3.54 -13.77
C ALA A 70 -0.05 -3.52 -13.52
N GLY A 71 -0.45 -3.23 -12.27
CA GLY A 71 -1.85 -3.07 -11.92
C GLY A 71 -2.50 -1.88 -12.65
N SER A 72 -1.84 -0.72 -12.70
CA SER A 72 -2.39 0.45 -13.42
C SER A 72 -2.56 0.20 -14.92
N ILE A 73 -1.63 -0.52 -15.57
CA ILE A 73 -1.76 -0.90 -16.97
C ILE A 73 -3.05 -1.69 -17.20
N THR A 74 -3.38 -2.64 -16.33
CA THR A 74 -4.62 -3.42 -16.42
C THR A 74 -5.85 -2.51 -16.39
N TYR A 75 -5.89 -1.53 -15.48
CA TYR A 75 -7.01 -0.58 -15.42
C TYR A 75 -7.02 0.43 -16.58
N ILE A 76 -5.85 0.83 -17.11
CA ILE A 76 -5.72 1.69 -18.29
C ILE A 76 -6.36 1.02 -19.50
N VAL A 77 -6.02 -0.24 -19.77
CA VAL A 77 -6.56 -1.02 -20.90
C VAL A 77 -8.08 -1.13 -20.85
N HIS A 78 -8.66 -1.15 -19.65
CA HIS A 78 -10.11 -1.20 -19.45
C HIS A 78 -10.76 0.19 -19.33
N GLY A 79 -10.03 1.28 -19.56
CA GLY A 79 -10.58 2.65 -19.51
C GLY A 79 -10.98 3.11 -18.08
N GLN A 80 -10.46 2.48 -17.04
CA GLN A 80 -10.86 2.73 -15.65
C GLN A 80 -9.83 3.63 -14.93
N ILE A 81 -9.50 4.79 -15.53
CA ILE A 81 -8.58 5.77 -14.93
C ILE A 81 -9.07 7.20 -15.16
N ASP A 82 -9.03 7.99 -14.10
CA ASP A 82 -9.14 9.45 -14.16
C ASP A 82 -7.73 10.05 -14.24
N TRP A 83 -7.31 10.43 -15.45
CA TRP A 83 -6.00 11.00 -15.72
C TRP A 83 -5.78 12.34 -15.05
N PHE A 84 -6.83 13.15 -14.95
CA PHE A 84 -6.76 14.46 -14.32
C PHE A 84 -6.57 14.33 -12.80
N ALA A 85 -7.38 13.50 -12.16
CA ALA A 85 -7.21 13.18 -10.74
C ALA A 85 -5.82 12.56 -10.46
N ALA A 86 -5.37 11.63 -11.33
CA ALA A 86 -4.05 11.00 -11.20
C ALA A 86 -2.92 12.03 -11.25
N ALA A 87 -2.95 12.96 -12.19
CA ALA A 87 -1.91 13.99 -12.32
C ALA A 87 -1.88 14.93 -11.09
N ALA A 88 -3.05 15.45 -10.67
CA ALA A 88 -3.15 16.34 -9.53
C ALA A 88 -2.75 15.67 -8.21
N MET A 89 -3.22 14.43 -7.99
CA MET A 89 -2.86 13.65 -6.79
C MET A 89 -1.37 13.30 -6.76
N THR A 90 -0.75 13.03 -7.91
CA THR A 90 0.68 12.68 -8.00
C THR A 90 1.56 13.79 -7.45
N VAL A 91 1.25 15.05 -7.75
CA VAL A 91 2.01 16.21 -7.22
C VAL A 91 1.99 16.20 -5.69
N GLY A 92 0.79 16.11 -5.09
CA GLY A 92 0.66 16.08 -3.63
C GLY A 92 1.32 14.85 -3.01
N SER A 93 1.16 13.67 -3.66
CA SER A 93 1.60 12.40 -3.10
C SER A 93 3.12 12.23 -3.08
N ILE A 94 3.83 12.73 -4.09
CA ILE A 94 5.31 12.75 -4.08
C ILE A 94 5.82 13.59 -2.91
N VAL A 95 5.29 14.80 -2.74
CA VAL A 95 5.65 15.68 -1.63
C VAL A 95 5.34 15.01 -0.29
N GLY A 96 4.11 14.48 -0.15
CA GLY A 96 3.69 13.75 1.05
C GLY A 96 4.59 12.56 1.37
N SER A 97 4.95 11.76 0.36
CA SER A 97 5.78 10.55 0.53
C SER A 97 7.20 10.89 1.01
N VAL A 98 7.80 11.95 0.50
CA VAL A 98 9.11 12.44 0.97
C VAL A 98 9.04 12.94 2.40
N ILE A 99 8.00 13.71 2.75
CA ILE A 99 7.77 14.19 4.12
C ILE A 99 7.54 13.00 5.06
N GLY A 100 6.65 12.07 4.69
CA GLY A 100 6.35 10.86 5.46
C GLY A 100 7.58 9.99 5.69
N GLY A 101 8.41 9.79 4.67
CA GLY A 101 9.65 9.04 4.77
C GLY A 101 10.70 9.69 5.69
N ARG A 102 10.77 11.02 5.72
CA ARG A 102 11.62 11.74 6.68
C ARG A 102 11.06 11.65 8.12
N LEU A 103 9.75 11.68 8.25
CA LEU A 103 9.08 11.60 9.56
C LEU A 103 9.17 10.20 10.17
N LEU A 104 9.20 9.13 9.36
CA LEU A 104 9.38 7.74 9.79
C LEU A 104 10.60 7.58 10.71
N VAL A 105 11.70 8.25 10.39
CA VAL A 105 12.96 8.14 11.15
C VAL A 105 12.84 8.83 12.51
N ARG A 106 12.02 9.88 12.60
CA ARG A 106 11.86 10.70 13.82
C ARG A 106 10.86 10.13 14.82
N ILE A 107 9.85 9.39 14.34
CA ILE A 107 8.80 8.83 15.19
C ILE A 107 9.31 7.57 15.90
N PRO A 108 9.16 7.44 17.24
CA PRO A 108 9.48 6.21 17.96
C PRO A 108 8.68 5.02 17.44
N LEU A 109 9.31 3.82 17.39
CA LEU A 109 8.69 2.60 16.86
C LEU A 109 7.32 2.25 17.47
N PRO A 110 7.10 2.37 18.79
CA PRO A 110 5.79 2.08 19.38
C PRO A 110 4.68 2.98 18.83
N TRP A 111 4.95 4.29 18.71
CA TRP A 111 4.01 5.25 18.15
C TRP A 111 3.70 4.97 16.68
N LEU A 112 4.70 4.60 15.90
CA LEU A 112 4.53 4.24 14.49
C LEU A 112 3.60 3.04 14.32
N ARG A 113 3.71 2.02 15.18
CA ARG A 113 2.85 0.84 15.17
C ARG A 113 1.39 1.20 15.49
N TRP A 114 1.17 1.92 16.60
CA TRP A 114 -0.18 2.30 17.00
C TRP A 114 -0.86 3.25 16.01
N LEU A 115 -0.10 4.19 15.44
CA LEU A 115 -0.60 5.09 14.42
C LEU A 115 -1.00 4.32 13.14
N PHE A 116 -0.23 3.28 12.78
CA PHE A 116 -0.58 2.41 11.66
C PHE A 116 -1.85 1.59 11.94
N ILE A 117 -1.99 1.02 13.14
CA ILE A 117 -3.20 0.31 13.55
C ILE A 117 -4.40 1.25 13.53
N ALA A 118 -4.28 2.45 14.09
CA ALA A 118 -5.33 3.46 14.07
C ALA A 118 -5.75 3.84 12.65
N LEU A 119 -4.80 3.99 11.73
CA LEU A 119 -5.07 4.22 10.31
C LEU A 119 -5.88 3.08 9.70
N LEU A 120 -5.46 1.82 9.90
CA LEU A 120 -6.16 0.65 9.36
C LEU A 120 -7.60 0.56 9.86
N VAL A 121 -7.81 0.76 11.16
CA VAL A 121 -9.14 0.77 11.77
C VAL A 121 -9.99 1.93 11.25
N GLY A 122 -9.45 3.14 11.18
CA GLY A 122 -10.14 4.32 10.67
C GLY A 122 -10.59 4.14 9.22
N VAL A 123 -9.72 3.59 8.35
CA VAL A 123 -10.08 3.31 6.96
C VAL A 123 -11.11 2.18 6.88
N ALA A 124 -10.99 1.12 7.68
CA ALA A 124 -11.95 0.01 7.71
C ALA A 124 -13.35 0.48 8.13
N VAL A 125 -13.45 1.29 9.19
CA VAL A 125 -14.71 1.90 9.63
C VAL A 125 -15.30 2.76 8.52
N ARG A 126 -14.50 3.61 7.90
CA ARG A 126 -14.97 4.44 6.80
C ARG A 126 -15.52 3.62 5.64
N MET A 127 -14.82 2.55 5.23
CA MET A 127 -15.24 1.68 4.13
C MET A 127 -16.54 0.93 4.44
N ALA A 128 -16.82 0.63 5.70
CA ALA A 128 -18.08 -0.02 6.11
C ALA A 128 -19.30 0.90 5.92
N PHE A 129 -19.12 2.22 6.04
CA PHE A 129 -20.20 3.22 5.92
C PHE A 129 -20.29 3.87 4.53
N VAL A 130 -19.25 3.78 3.70
CA VAL A 130 -19.27 4.35 2.35
C VAL A 130 -20.05 3.41 1.43
N VAL A 131 -21.17 3.90 0.90
CA VAL A 131 -21.88 3.22 -0.18
C VAL A 131 -21.23 3.64 -1.49
N PRO A 132 -20.65 2.70 -2.26
CA PRO A 132 -20.05 3.04 -3.55
C PRO A 132 -21.13 3.58 -4.51
N VAL A 133 -20.97 4.82 -4.93
CA VAL A 133 -21.81 5.43 -5.97
C VAL A 133 -21.14 5.22 -7.32
N ARG A 134 -21.90 5.03 -8.39
CA ARG A 134 -21.40 5.02 -9.77
C ARG A 134 -21.33 6.46 -10.25
N GLY A 135 -20.33 7.21 -9.81
CA GLY A 135 -20.09 8.57 -10.25
C GLY A 135 -19.06 8.63 -11.40
N GLU A 136 -19.20 9.63 -12.24
CA GLU A 136 -18.21 9.99 -13.26
C GLU A 136 -17.12 10.90 -12.69
N PRO A 137 -15.95 11.01 -13.37
CA PRO A 137 -14.92 11.96 -13.01
C PRO A 137 -15.47 13.40 -12.95
N LEU A 138 -15.03 14.15 -11.95
CA LEU A 138 -15.46 15.54 -11.78
C LEU A 138 -14.82 16.45 -12.82
N ALA A 139 -15.60 17.44 -13.32
CA ALA A 139 -15.08 18.46 -14.21
C ALA A 139 -13.93 19.25 -13.54
N PRO A 140 -12.87 19.60 -14.29
CA PRO A 140 -11.75 20.37 -13.77
C PRO A 140 -12.20 21.73 -13.24
N SER A 141 -11.96 21.97 -11.95
CA SER A 141 -12.15 23.29 -11.30
C SER A 141 -11.08 23.48 -10.24
N VAL A 142 -10.79 24.72 -9.89
CA VAL A 142 -9.75 25.02 -8.89
C VAL A 142 -9.98 24.30 -7.57
N PRO A 143 -11.19 24.27 -6.96
CA PRO A 143 -11.42 23.55 -5.71
C PRO A 143 -11.24 22.03 -5.87
N VAL A 144 -11.61 21.46 -7.02
CA VAL A 144 -11.43 20.03 -7.30
C VAL A 144 -9.93 19.67 -7.40
N VAL A 145 -9.13 20.52 -8.09
CA VAL A 145 -7.67 20.34 -8.15
C VAL A 145 -7.05 20.36 -6.76
N LEU A 146 -7.41 21.37 -5.94
CA LEU A 146 -6.90 21.49 -4.58
C LEU A 146 -7.28 20.28 -3.71
N ALA A 147 -8.50 19.77 -3.86
CA ALA A 147 -8.95 18.57 -3.17
C ALA A 147 -8.14 17.33 -3.58
N TYR A 148 -7.88 17.11 -4.88
CA TYR A 148 -7.03 16.01 -5.35
C TYR A 148 -5.59 16.13 -4.86
N VAL A 149 -4.99 17.33 -4.88
CA VAL A 149 -3.64 17.56 -4.34
C VAL A 149 -3.60 17.28 -2.84
N ALA A 150 -4.62 17.72 -2.09
CA ALA A 150 -4.71 17.46 -0.65
C ALA A 150 -4.86 15.96 -0.34
N ILE A 151 -5.74 15.25 -1.06
CA ILE A 151 -5.89 13.79 -0.95
C ILE A 151 -4.56 13.12 -1.28
N GLY A 152 -3.89 13.53 -2.37
CA GLY A 152 -2.57 13.04 -2.75
C GLY A 152 -1.53 13.26 -1.65
N LEU A 153 -1.49 14.44 -1.03
CA LEU A 153 -0.57 14.77 0.05
C LEU A 153 -0.75 13.83 1.27
N VAL A 154 -2.00 13.64 1.71
CA VAL A 154 -2.33 12.73 2.83
C VAL A 154 -2.00 11.28 2.48
N MET A 155 -2.37 10.84 1.27
CA MET A 155 -2.02 9.53 0.72
C MET A 155 -0.51 9.30 0.71
N GLY A 156 0.24 10.27 0.18
CA GLY A 156 1.70 10.22 0.10
C GLY A 156 2.36 10.19 1.47
N LEU A 157 1.88 11.02 2.40
CA LEU A 157 2.37 11.06 3.77
C LEU A 157 2.20 9.70 4.47
N ALA A 158 1.05 9.08 4.33
CA ALA A 158 0.81 7.73 4.84
C ALA A 158 1.66 6.67 4.11
N ALA A 159 1.85 6.80 2.78
CA ALA A 159 2.71 5.91 2.02
C ALA A 159 4.15 5.96 2.54
N GLY A 160 4.71 7.15 2.72
CA GLY A 160 6.05 7.34 3.24
C GLY A 160 6.23 6.90 4.69
N LEU A 161 5.23 7.10 5.55
CA LEU A 161 5.27 6.70 6.95
C LEU A 161 5.12 5.19 7.15
N PHE A 162 4.15 4.58 6.47
CA PHE A 162 3.73 3.22 6.78
C PHE A 162 4.13 2.20 5.71
N GLY A 163 4.61 2.66 4.55
CA GLY A 163 4.98 1.75 3.47
C GLY A 163 3.79 1.11 2.74
N ILE A 164 2.59 1.70 2.83
CA ILE A 164 1.36 1.14 2.25
C ILE A 164 1.10 1.57 0.80
N GLY A 165 1.96 2.43 0.25
CA GLY A 165 1.76 3.00 -1.09
C GLY A 165 0.64 4.03 -1.18
N GLY A 166 -0.20 4.16 -0.16
CA GLY A 166 -1.25 5.17 -0.03
C GLY A 166 -2.62 4.82 -0.59
N GLY A 167 -2.78 3.73 -1.35
CA GLY A 167 -4.06 3.34 -1.96
C GLY A 167 -5.18 3.11 -0.95
N ALA A 168 -4.83 2.67 0.27
CA ALA A 168 -5.78 2.55 1.37
C ALA A 168 -6.52 3.85 1.71
N ILE A 169 -5.91 4.98 1.45
CA ILE A 169 -6.50 6.29 1.70
C ILE A 169 -7.12 6.82 0.40
N ALA A 170 -6.43 6.64 -0.73
CA ALA A 170 -6.87 7.16 -2.01
C ALA A 170 -8.23 6.60 -2.44
N VAL A 171 -8.41 5.27 -2.41
CA VAL A 171 -9.66 4.64 -2.86
C VAL A 171 -10.86 5.11 -2.03
N PRO A 172 -10.87 5.04 -0.67
CA PRO A 172 -11.97 5.57 0.12
C PRO A 172 -12.21 7.07 -0.04
N ALA A 173 -11.15 7.86 -0.27
CA ALA A 173 -11.28 9.30 -0.49
C ALA A 173 -11.91 9.61 -1.85
N LEU A 174 -11.47 8.95 -2.92
CA LEU A 174 -12.02 9.13 -4.26
C LEU A 174 -13.49 8.68 -4.33
N VAL A 175 -13.82 7.53 -3.75
CA VAL A 175 -15.20 7.03 -3.74
C VAL A 175 -16.08 7.84 -2.78
N GLY A 176 -15.62 8.08 -1.56
CA GLY A 176 -16.46 8.63 -0.49
C GLY A 176 -16.50 10.15 -0.40
N ILE A 177 -15.52 10.87 -0.99
CA ILE A 177 -15.46 12.34 -0.98
C ILE A 177 -15.74 12.90 -2.37
N MET A 178 -15.10 12.32 -3.40
CA MET A 178 -15.25 12.79 -4.78
C MET A 178 -16.39 12.10 -5.53
N GLY A 179 -16.97 11.02 -4.97
CA GLY A 179 -18.09 10.30 -5.61
C GLY A 179 -17.70 9.52 -6.87
N ILE A 180 -16.42 9.25 -7.10
CA ILE A 180 -15.91 8.53 -8.29
C ILE A 180 -16.21 7.04 -8.15
N SER A 181 -16.43 6.36 -9.27
CA SER A 181 -16.69 4.91 -9.29
C SER A 181 -15.54 4.11 -8.68
N ASP A 182 -15.86 2.97 -8.05
CA ASP A 182 -14.89 2.09 -7.36
C ASP A 182 -13.73 1.65 -8.28
N LEU A 183 -14.02 1.26 -9.54
CA LEU A 183 -13.00 0.81 -10.47
C LEU A 183 -12.08 1.95 -10.92
N ILE A 184 -12.63 3.13 -11.21
CA ILE A 184 -11.85 4.31 -11.57
C ILE A 184 -10.98 4.75 -10.39
N ALA A 185 -11.53 4.74 -9.17
CA ALA A 185 -10.76 5.07 -7.96
C ALA A 185 -9.58 4.11 -7.73
N LYS A 186 -9.78 2.81 -7.94
CA LYS A 186 -8.73 1.78 -7.84
C LYS A 186 -7.65 1.98 -8.91
N GLY A 187 -8.03 2.13 -10.18
CA GLY A 187 -7.10 2.34 -11.27
C GLY A 187 -6.29 3.62 -11.08
N THR A 188 -6.96 4.73 -10.78
CA THR A 188 -6.33 6.03 -10.51
C THR A 188 -5.37 5.96 -9.32
N SER A 189 -5.77 5.29 -8.22
CA SER A 189 -4.90 5.14 -7.06
C SER A 189 -3.63 4.35 -7.39
N LEU A 190 -3.72 3.24 -8.13
CA LEU A 190 -2.55 2.46 -8.54
C LEU A 190 -1.60 3.28 -9.43
N LEU A 191 -2.14 4.09 -10.34
CA LEU A 191 -1.31 4.96 -11.19
C LEU A 191 -0.53 5.98 -10.36
N VAL A 192 -1.18 6.64 -9.40
CA VAL A 192 -0.55 7.60 -8.46
C VAL A 192 0.46 6.91 -7.54
N MET A 193 0.21 5.66 -7.18
CA MET A 193 1.09 4.91 -6.26
C MET A 193 2.45 4.61 -6.86
N ALA A 194 2.59 4.43 -8.16
CA ALA A 194 3.87 4.12 -8.79
C ALA A 194 4.91 5.24 -8.51
N PRO A 195 4.69 6.51 -8.88
CA PRO A 195 5.62 7.59 -8.56
C PRO A 195 5.72 7.88 -7.06
N THR A 196 4.63 7.73 -6.29
CA THR A 196 4.63 7.91 -4.84
C THR A 196 5.55 6.92 -4.13
N SER A 197 5.42 5.64 -4.47
CA SER A 197 6.22 4.56 -3.88
C SER A 197 7.69 4.65 -4.31
N LEU A 198 7.95 5.09 -5.54
CA LEU A 198 9.32 5.35 -6.00
C LEU A 198 9.97 6.47 -5.18
N ALA A 199 9.28 7.59 -4.98
CA ALA A 199 9.77 8.71 -4.16
C ALA A 199 10.02 8.29 -2.71
N GLY A 200 9.10 7.49 -2.13
CA GLY A 200 9.24 6.91 -0.79
C GLY A 200 10.42 5.95 -0.70
N THR A 201 10.56 5.04 -1.68
CA THR A 201 11.68 4.10 -1.76
C THR A 201 13.03 4.83 -1.81
N ILE A 202 13.16 5.86 -2.64
CA ILE A 202 14.40 6.68 -2.72
C ILE A 202 14.70 7.34 -1.37
N THR A 203 13.68 7.87 -0.70
CA THR A 203 13.83 8.50 0.61
C THR A 203 14.29 7.49 1.67
N HIS A 204 13.71 6.30 1.70
CA HIS A 204 14.07 5.24 2.64
C HIS A 204 15.41 4.56 2.31
N ALA A 205 15.75 4.45 1.03
CA ALA A 205 17.05 3.92 0.59
C ALA A 205 18.20 4.79 1.09
N ARG A 206 18.04 6.12 1.05
CA ARG A 206 19.02 7.07 1.63
C ARG A 206 19.22 6.89 3.14
N ASN A 207 18.21 6.37 3.82
CA ASN A 207 18.26 6.09 5.27
C ASN A 207 18.70 4.65 5.58
N GLY A 208 19.02 3.81 4.58
CA GLY A 208 19.51 2.44 4.76
C GLY A 208 18.45 1.43 5.22
N TYR A 209 17.16 1.73 5.13
CA TYR A 209 16.09 0.84 5.60
C TYR A 209 15.58 -0.17 4.55
N VAL A 210 15.93 -0.01 3.27
CA VAL A 210 15.43 -0.85 2.17
C VAL A 210 16.22 -2.15 2.08
N ASP A 211 15.51 -3.28 2.15
CA ASP A 211 16.07 -4.58 1.78
C ASP A 211 15.82 -4.85 0.29
N TRP A 212 16.83 -4.59 -0.53
CA TRP A 212 16.72 -4.70 -1.97
C TRP A 212 16.38 -6.11 -2.46
N ARG A 213 16.96 -7.14 -1.82
CA ARG A 213 16.72 -8.54 -2.19
C ARG A 213 15.30 -8.97 -1.86
N ALA A 214 14.85 -8.71 -0.64
CA ALA A 214 13.49 -9.01 -0.23
C ALA A 214 12.48 -8.23 -1.07
N GLY A 215 12.69 -6.92 -1.27
CA GLY A 215 11.83 -6.06 -2.07
C GLY A 215 11.71 -6.49 -3.53
N ALA A 216 12.82 -6.92 -4.16
CA ALA A 216 12.80 -7.42 -5.54
C ALA A 216 12.01 -8.73 -5.67
N VAL A 217 12.23 -9.70 -4.77
CA VAL A 217 11.52 -10.99 -4.81
C VAL A 217 10.03 -10.81 -4.52
N VAL A 218 9.69 -10.04 -3.47
CA VAL A 218 8.31 -9.72 -3.13
C VAL A 218 7.65 -8.93 -4.27
N GLY A 219 8.34 -7.94 -4.83
CA GLY A 219 7.82 -7.12 -5.92
C GLY A 219 7.55 -7.92 -7.19
N ALA A 220 8.47 -8.80 -7.60
CA ALA A 220 8.30 -9.65 -8.78
C ALA A 220 7.08 -10.58 -8.63
N SER A 221 6.98 -11.30 -7.51
CA SER A 221 5.84 -12.18 -7.26
C SER A 221 4.53 -11.42 -7.08
N ALA A 222 4.56 -10.25 -6.43
CA ALA A 222 3.40 -9.38 -6.27
C ALA A 222 2.92 -8.80 -7.60
N THR A 223 3.82 -8.50 -8.53
CA THR A 223 3.46 -8.00 -9.87
C THR A 223 2.66 -9.03 -10.65
N ILE A 224 3.14 -10.28 -10.68
CA ILE A 224 2.44 -11.37 -11.40
C ILE A 224 1.06 -11.62 -10.78
N ALA A 225 0.99 -11.74 -9.45
CA ALA A 225 -0.27 -11.98 -8.75
C ALA A 225 -1.22 -10.76 -8.82
N GLY A 226 -0.67 -9.55 -8.86
CA GLY A 226 -1.43 -8.29 -8.93
C GLY A 226 -2.21 -8.12 -10.23
N ILE A 227 -1.68 -8.59 -11.36
CA ILE A 227 -2.40 -8.62 -12.64
C ILE A 227 -3.65 -9.50 -12.51
N GLY A 228 -3.50 -10.71 -11.94
CA GLY A 228 -4.63 -11.61 -11.68
C GLY A 228 -5.65 -10.98 -10.72
N GLY A 229 -5.17 -10.31 -9.68
CA GLY A 229 -6.03 -9.58 -8.73
C GLY A 229 -6.82 -8.45 -9.38
N ALA A 230 -6.20 -7.67 -10.28
CA ALA A 230 -6.87 -6.61 -11.01
C ALA A 230 -7.99 -7.16 -11.92
N LEU A 231 -7.75 -8.28 -12.59
CA LEU A 231 -8.79 -8.95 -13.40
C LEU A 231 -9.96 -9.42 -12.55
N ILE A 232 -9.71 -9.98 -11.37
CA ILE A 232 -10.74 -10.38 -10.40
C ILE A 232 -11.56 -9.17 -9.94
N ALA A 233 -10.95 -7.99 -9.78
CA ALA A 233 -11.63 -6.78 -9.34
C ALA A 233 -12.81 -6.38 -10.26
N PHE A 234 -12.72 -6.66 -11.56
CA PHE A 234 -13.79 -6.39 -12.52
C PHE A 234 -15.01 -7.32 -12.34
N ALA A 235 -14.82 -8.51 -11.77
CA ALA A 235 -15.88 -9.47 -11.52
C ALA A 235 -16.59 -9.28 -10.20
N ILE A 236 -16.00 -8.52 -9.25
CA ILE A 236 -16.54 -8.33 -7.91
C ILE A 236 -17.46 -7.11 -7.85
N PRO A 237 -18.70 -7.23 -7.33
CA PRO A 237 -19.56 -6.08 -7.09
C PRO A 237 -18.90 -5.06 -6.14
N PRO A 238 -19.05 -3.74 -6.37
CA PRO A 238 -18.37 -2.70 -5.56
C PRO A 238 -18.64 -2.81 -4.06
N ARG A 239 -19.87 -3.11 -3.67
CA ARG A 239 -20.24 -3.27 -2.24
C ARG A 239 -19.51 -4.46 -1.60
N LEU A 240 -19.43 -5.58 -2.30
CA LEU A 240 -18.71 -6.77 -1.79
C LEU A 240 -17.21 -6.47 -1.68
N SER A 241 -16.63 -5.78 -2.66
CA SER A 241 -15.23 -5.33 -2.62
C SER A 241 -14.95 -4.46 -1.39
N SER A 242 -15.80 -3.47 -1.11
CA SER A 242 -15.64 -2.58 0.06
C SER A 242 -15.71 -3.34 1.38
N VAL A 243 -16.65 -4.27 1.53
CA VAL A 243 -16.80 -5.09 2.73
C VAL A 243 -15.60 -6.02 2.93
N LEU A 244 -15.19 -6.73 1.87
CA LEU A 244 -14.00 -7.60 1.92
C LEU A 244 -12.74 -6.82 2.27
N PHE A 245 -12.59 -5.62 1.72
CA PHE A 245 -11.47 -4.73 2.05
C PHE A 245 -11.49 -4.29 3.51
N ALA A 246 -12.66 -3.90 4.04
CA ALA A 246 -12.80 -3.53 5.45
C ALA A 246 -12.44 -4.69 6.38
N ILE A 247 -12.91 -5.92 6.08
CA ILE A 247 -12.57 -7.13 6.84
C ILE A 247 -11.05 -7.37 6.80
N LEU A 248 -10.43 -7.26 5.64
CA LEU A 248 -8.98 -7.41 5.49
C LEU A 248 -8.22 -6.41 6.35
N LEU A 249 -8.62 -5.12 6.32
CA LEU A 249 -7.98 -4.07 7.13
C LEU A 249 -8.10 -4.36 8.63
N LEU A 250 -9.26 -4.79 9.09
CA LEU A 250 -9.48 -5.17 10.49
C LEU A 250 -8.64 -6.39 10.88
N ALA A 251 -8.56 -7.41 10.04
CA ALA A 251 -7.73 -8.58 10.28
C ALA A 251 -6.24 -8.20 10.44
N MET A 252 -5.73 -7.32 9.55
CA MET A 252 -4.35 -6.82 9.63
C MET A 252 -4.13 -5.93 10.86
N ALA A 253 -5.10 -5.10 11.23
CA ALA A 253 -5.03 -4.28 12.44
C ALA A 253 -4.97 -5.14 13.70
N VAL A 254 -5.83 -6.15 13.81
CA VAL A 254 -5.84 -7.10 14.95
C VAL A 254 -4.52 -7.87 15.01
N GLN A 255 -4.02 -8.39 13.89
CA GLN A 255 -2.74 -9.11 13.83
C GLN A 255 -1.58 -8.25 14.36
N LEU A 256 -1.51 -6.98 13.95
CA LEU A 256 -0.49 -6.05 14.40
C LEU A 256 -0.67 -5.66 15.87
N ALA A 257 -1.91 -5.44 16.33
CA ALA A 257 -2.21 -5.09 17.71
C ALA A 257 -1.81 -6.21 18.67
N VAL A 258 -2.18 -7.46 18.38
CA VAL A 258 -1.78 -8.63 19.17
C VAL A 258 -0.25 -8.73 19.29
N ARG A 259 0.46 -8.47 18.19
CA ARG A 259 1.93 -8.48 18.23
C ARG A 259 2.54 -7.27 18.94
N ALA A 260 1.87 -6.11 18.91
CA ALA A 260 2.35 -4.92 19.63
C ALA A 260 2.23 -5.07 21.13
N ILE A 261 1.20 -5.80 21.60
CA ILE A 261 0.95 -6.05 23.03
C ILE A 261 1.87 -7.16 23.57
N ARG A 262 2.21 -8.16 22.74
CA ARG A 262 3.07 -9.29 23.18
C ARG A 262 4.58 -8.98 23.24
N LYS A 263 5.00 -7.80 22.85
CA LYS A 263 6.38 -7.28 22.93
C LYS A 263 6.49 -6.12 23.90
#